data_1a718053765e0b1dad95bce2f6fa280f
#
_entry.id   1a718053765e0b1dad95bce2f6fa280f
#
_cell.length_a   1.000
_cell.length_b   1.000
_cell.length_c   1.000
_cell.angle_alpha   90.00
_cell.angle_beta   90.00
_cell.angle_gamma   90.00
#
_symmetry.space_group_name_H-M   'P 1'
#
loop_
_entity.id
_entity.type
_entity.pdbx_description
1 polymer ?
#
loop_
_entity_poly.entity_id
_entity_poly.type
_entity_poly.pdbx_seq_one_letter_code
_entity_poly.pdbx_strand_id
1 'polypeptide(L)'
;MRLCNQEINKPVILGPMAGVTDWAFRTVCTELGADITVTEMVSSRALVYKDKKSAALLRKTPGGLCGAQIFGNDPQIMAEGARLALEISGCDFLDINMGCPMPKIANSGDGCGLMRTPELAQRIVEAVSKAVDVPVTVKCRLGWDKGNINVLDFTKRMEDSGAAMITVHGRTRSMLYSGVADWDMIAKVKSQLSVPVIANGDIVDPASALRCAKWTGADGIMIGRATFGDPWVFSQVRAALDGRQIPDRPALKDRVDVALRQFALANEDKGEHIACLEARKHFAWYLRGVSHSNFYKTQISAISHMEDIYRIAEGIKRDLQ
;
A
#
# COMPACT_ATOMS: atom_id res chain seq x y z
N MET A 1 -7.18 -17.47 -0.30
CA MET A 1 -5.74 -17.70 -0.02
C MET A 1 -5.49 -17.82 1.48
N ARG A 2 -4.37 -18.40 1.88
CA ARG A 2 -3.97 -18.50 3.29
C ARG A 2 -2.73 -17.63 3.55
N LEU A 3 -2.78 -16.79 4.59
CA LEU A 3 -1.64 -15.98 5.08
C LEU A 3 -1.75 -15.86 6.60
N CYS A 4 -0.65 -15.96 7.34
CA CYS A 4 -0.61 -15.86 8.82
C CYS A 4 -1.65 -16.77 9.51
N ASN A 5 -1.83 -18.01 9.02
CA ASN A 5 -2.83 -18.98 9.50
C ASN A 5 -4.30 -18.53 9.35
N GLN A 6 -4.58 -17.44 8.65
CA GLN A 6 -5.93 -16.99 8.30
C GLN A 6 -6.25 -17.33 6.85
N GLU A 7 -7.46 -17.82 6.61
CA GLU A 7 -7.99 -18.02 5.26
C GLU A 7 -8.81 -16.80 4.86
N ILE A 8 -8.40 -16.13 3.77
CA ILE A 8 -9.05 -14.90 3.28
C ILE A 8 -9.45 -15.14 1.82
N ASN A 9 -10.74 -15.02 1.55
CA ASN A 9 -11.24 -15.19 0.19
C ASN A 9 -11.02 -13.89 -0.61
N LYS A 10 -10.14 -13.94 -1.62
CA LYS A 10 -9.82 -12.81 -2.52
C LYS A 10 -9.59 -11.50 -1.76
N PRO A 11 -8.58 -11.39 -0.91
CA PRO A 11 -8.35 -10.18 -0.10
C PRO A 11 -8.25 -8.92 -0.96
N VAL A 12 -8.83 -7.84 -0.43
CA VAL A 12 -8.68 -6.48 -0.96
C VAL A 12 -7.66 -5.75 -0.08
N ILE A 13 -6.51 -5.43 -0.65
CA ILE A 13 -5.32 -4.98 0.06
C ILE A 13 -5.06 -3.50 -0.20
N LEU A 14 -4.76 -2.72 0.83
CA LEU A 14 -4.24 -1.36 0.66
C LEU A 14 -2.76 -1.42 0.28
N GLY A 15 -2.42 -0.89 -0.89
CA GLY A 15 -1.04 -0.83 -1.36
C GLY A 15 -0.21 0.22 -0.60
N PRO A 16 1.03 -0.11 -0.17
CA PRO A 16 1.91 0.84 0.52
C PRO A 16 2.31 1.99 -0.40
N MET A 17 2.14 3.23 0.08
CA MET A 17 2.47 4.46 -0.64
C MET A 17 3.13 5.46 0.31
N ALA A 18 4.43 5.70 0.14
CA ALA A 18 5.21 6.59 0.98
C ALA A 18 4.61 8.01 1.04
N GLY A 19 4.46 8.53 2.25
CA GLY A 19 3.82 9.81 2.53
C GLY A 19 2.30 9.82 2.35
N VAL A 20 1.65 8.67 2.22
CA VAL A 20 0.19 8.55 2.04
C VAL A 20 -0.44 7.53 2.97
N THR A 21 0.12 6.31 2.99
CA THR A 21 -0.45 5.20 3.76
C THR A 21 0.15 5.11 5.15
N ASP A 22 0.11 6.23 5.87
CA ASP A 22 0.47 6.31 7.27
C ASP A 22 -0.50 5.49 8.14
N TRP A 23 -0.19 5.38 9.43
CA TRP A 23 -1.01 4.61 10.36
C TRP A 23 -2.48 5.07 10.39
N ALA A 24 -2.71 6.38 10.40
CA ALA A 24 -4.06 6.95 10.45
C ALA A 24 -4.88 6.57 9.21
N PHE A 25 -4.31 6.72 8.02
CA PHE A 25 -4.99 6.36 6.78
C PHE A 25 -5.20 4.85 6.64
N ARG A 26 -4.21 4.03 7.02
CA ARG A 26 -4.37 2.57 7.05
C ARG A 26 -5.51 2.14 7.99
N THR A 27 -5.61 2.76 9.17
CA THR A 27 -6.69 2.48 10.14
C THR A 27 -8.05 2.75 9.53
N VAL A 28 -8.24 3.93 8.93
CA VAL A 28 -9.49 4.28 8.24
C VAL A 28 -9.81 3.32 7.09
N CYS A 29 -8.81 2.94 6.30
CA CYS A 29 -9.03 1.97 5.21
C CYS A 29 -9.44 0.58 5.75
N THR A 30 -8.88 0.14 6.88
CA THR A 30 -9.26 -1.12 7.54
C THR A 30 -10.69 -1.04 8.09
N GLU A 31 -11.05 0.06 8.76
CA GLU A 31 -12.42 0.31 9.24
C GLU A 31 -13.45 0.27 8.10
N LEU A 32 -13.02 0.61 6.87
CA LEU A 32 -13.86 0.65 5.66
C LEU A 32 -13.69 -0.57 4.74
N GLY A 33 -13.07 -1.65 5.23
CA GLY A 33 -13.08 -2.96 4.59
C GLY A 33 -11.81 -3.38 3.84
N ALA A 34 -10.67 -2.74 4.07
CA ALA A 34 -9.40 -3.30 3.65
C ALA A 34 -9.06 -4.52 4.53
N ASP A 35 -8.86 -5.69 3.92
CA ASP A 35 -8.57 -6.94 4.66
C ASP A 35 -7.12 -6.95 5.15
N ILE A 36 -6.21 -6.40 4.37
CA ILE A 36 -4.77 -6.38 4.64
C ILE A 36 -4.24 -4.97 4.37
N THR A 37 -3.38 -4.50 5.26
CA THR A 37 -2.61 -3.27 5.06
C THR A 37 -1.12 -3.56 5.16
N VAL A 38 -0.31 -2.67 4.59
CA VAL A 38 1.15 -2.74 4.66
C VAL A 38 1.66 -1.37 5.06
N THR A 39 2.62 -1.31 5.97
CA THR A 39 3.21 -0.04 6.40
C THR A 39 3.88 0.70 5.24
N GLU A 40 4.18 1.96 5.39
CA GLU A 40 5.10 2.64 4.50
C GLU A 40 6.45 1.90 4.51
N MET A 41 7.18 1.98 3.40
CA MET A 41 8.45 1.29 3.27
C MET A 41 9.53 1.93 4.13
N VAL A 42 10.25 1.13 4.90
CA VAL A 42 11.33 1.55 5.79
C VAL A 42 12.66 0.97 5.35
N SER A 43 13.73 1.77 5.38
CA SER A 43 15.07 1.28 5.10
C SER A 43 15.54 0.34 6.23
N SER A 44 15.87 -0.92 5.88
CA SER A 44 16.46 -1.86 6.83
C SER A 44 17.77 -1.33 7.43
N ARG A 45 18.57 -0.64 6.63
CA ARG A 45 19.79 0.03 7.11
C ARG A 45 19.48 1.10 8.15
N ALA A 46 18.43 1.92 7.94
CA ALA A 46 18.03 2.93 8.91
C ALA A 46 17.59 2.32 10.24
N LEU A 47 16.90 1.17 10.22
CA LEU A 47 16.52 0.44 11.43
C LEU A 47 17.75 -0.09 12.19
N VAL A 48 18.70 -0.71 11.48
CA VAL A 48 19.95 -1.19 12.07
C VAL A 48 20.74 -0.06 12.73
N TYR A 49 20.73 1.15 12.13
CA TYR A 49 21.32 2.35 12.72
C TYR A 49 20.40 3.10 13.71
N LYS A 50 19.27 2.48 14.13
CA LYS A 50 18.36 2.98 15.17
C LYS A 50 17.75 4.34 14.87
N ASP A 51 17.42 4.61 13.58
CA ASP A 51 16.72 5.84 13.20
C ASP A 51 15.26 5.81 13.69
N LYS A 52 14.98 6.68 14.66
CA LYS A 52 13.66 6.76 15.31
C LYS A 52 12.54 7.19 14.35
N LYS A 53 12.85 8.03 13.35
CA LYS A 53 11.86 8.49 12.37
C LYS A 53 11.40 7.34 11.47
N SER A 54 12.34 6.52 11.05
CA SER A 54 12.02 5.30 10.27
C SER A 54 11.21 4.30 11.10
N ALA A 55 11.59 4.08 12.36
CA ALA A 55 10.87 3.17 13.26
C ALA A 55 9.40 3.60 13.49
N ALA A 56 9.12 4.89 13.59
CA ALA A 56 7.76 5.41 13.76
C ALA A 56 6.80 5.06 12.61
N LEU A 57 7.30 4.81 11.40
CA LEU A 57 6.47 4.42 10.25
C LEU A 57 5.93 2.98 10.36
N LEU A 58 6.48 2.17 11.26
CA LEU A 58 6.16 0.75 11.40
C LEU A 58 4.97 0.44 12.32
N ARG A 59 4.27 1.45 12.84
CA ARG A 59 3.11 1.26 13.73
C ARG A 59 2.07 0.34 13.09
N LYS A 60 1.75 -0.80 13.74
CA LYS A 60 0.77 -1.77 13.26
C LYS A 60 -0.64 -1.17 13.18
N THR A 61 -1.35 -1.50 12.11
CA THR A 61 -2.76 -1.12 11.93
C THR A 61 -3.65 -2.08 12.72
N PRO A 62 -4.64 -1.61 13.50
CA PRO A 62 -5.60 -2.48 14.19
C PRO A 62 -6.64 -3.05 13.22
N GLY A 63 -7.28 -4.16 13.61
CA GLY A 63 -8.51 -4.69 12.99
C GLY A 63 -8.34 -5.59 11.76
N GLY A 64 -7.14 -5.73 11.21
CA GLY A 64 -6.86 -6.60 10.07
C GLY A 64 -5.43 -7.09 10.06
N LEU A 65 -5.04 -7.89 9.07
CA LEU A 65 -3.64 -8.26 8.88
C LEU A 65 -2.81 -7.05 8.45
N CYS A 66 -1.67 -6.86 9.10
CA CYS A 66 -0.76 -5.76 8.82
C CYS A 66 0.66 -6.28 8.58
N GLY A 67 1.25 -5.95 7.43
CA GLY A 67 2.65 -6.24 7.12
C GLY A 67 3.56 -5.06 7.39
N ALA A 68 4.77 -5.32 7.90
CA ALA A 68 5.84 -4.32 7.95
C ALA A 68 6.61 -4.36 6.62
N GLN A 69 6.69 -3.22 5.90
CA GLN A 69 7.43 -3.19 4.64
C GLN A 69 8.82 -2.60 4.83
N ILE A 70 9.84 -3.37 4.43
CA ILE A 70 11.24 -2.93 4.44
C ILE A 70 11.82 -2.91 3.02
N PHE A 71 12.91 -2.15 2.84
CA PHE A 71 13.71 -2.17 1.63
C PHE A 71 15.21 -2.07 1.93
N GLY A 72 16.02 -2.57 1.01
CA GLY A 72 17.48 -2.57 1.06
C GLY A 72 18.04 -3.53 0.03
N ASN A 73 19.35 -3.54 -0.14
CA ASN A 73 20.08 -4.36 -1.13
C ASN A 73 21.22 -5.18 -0.53
N ASP A 74 21.31 -5.27 0.79
CA ASP A 74 22.28 -6.11 1.49
C ASP A 74 21.53 -7.22 2.24
N PRO A 75 21.79 -8.51 1.95
CA PRO A 75 21.06 -9.62 2.57
C PRO A 75 21.17 -9.68 4.10
N GLN A 76 22.33 -9.35 4.65
CA GLN A 76 22.56 -9.42 6.11
C GLN A 76 21.86 -8.26 6.83
N ILE A 77 21.99 -7.05 6.28
CA ILE A 77 21.29 -5.87 6.80
C ILE A 77 19.77 -6.03 6.65
N MET A 78 19.30 -6.66 5.57
CA MET A 78 17.88 -6.95 5.37
C MET A 78 17.35 -7.94 6.41
N ALA A 79 18.09 -9.00 6.69
CA ALA A 79 17.75 -9.99 7.72
C ALA A 79 17.67 -9.38 9.12
N GLU A 80 18.65 -8.56 9.50
CA GLU A 80 18.67 -7.85 10.78
C GLU A 80 17.55 -6.79 10.85
N GLY A 81 17.39 -5.99 9.79
CA GLY A 81 16.32 -5.01 9.69
C GLY A 81 14.92 -5.62 9.74
N ALA A 82 14.75 -6.85 9.24
CA ALA A 82 13.52 -7.63 9.32
C ALA A 82 13.15 -7.97 10.76
N ARG A 83 14.09 -8.48 11.55
CA ARG A 83 13.88 -8.76 12.98
C ARG A 83 13.48 -7.50 13.73
N LEU A 84 14.25 -6.42 13.54
CA LEU A 84 13.98 -5.12 14.18
C LEU A 84 12.61 -4.55 13.76
N ALA A 85 12.24 -4.64 12.48
CA ALA A 85 10.95 -4.19 12.00
C ALA A 85 9.79 -4.90 12.69
N LEU A 86 9.88 -6.23 12.87
CA LEU A 86 8.86 -7.03 13.54
C LEU A 86 8.84 -6.78 15.05
N GLU A 87 10.00 -6.68 15.70
CA GLU A 87 10.11 -6.34 17.12
C GLU A 87 9.46 -4.98 17.44
N ILE A 88 9.72 -3.96 16.60
CA ILE A 88 9.17 -2.62 16.79
C ILE A 88 7.67 -2.59 16.50
N SER A 89 7.23 -3.24 15.41
CA SER A 89 5.87 -3.11 14.91
C SER A 89 4.87 -4.10 15.50
N GLY A 90 5.30 -5.32 15.82
CA GLY A 90 4.40 -6.44 16.11
C GLY A 90 3.50 -6.82 14.92
N CYS A 91 3.91 -6.51 13.68
CA CYS A 91 3.16 -6.85 12.48
C CYS A 91 3.06 -8.35 12.25
N ASP A 92 2.04 -8.78 11.51
CA ASP A 92 1.69 -10.19 11.32
C ASP A 92 2.59 -10.88 10.28
N PHE A 93 3.16 -10.12 9.34
CA PHE A 93 4.06 -10.59 8.30
C PHE A 93 5.05 -9.49 7.90
N LEU A 94 6.09 -9.88 7.17
CA LEU A 94 7.08 -8.95 6.62
C LEU A 94 6.91 -8.86 5.10
N ASP A 95 6.92 -7.64 4.56
CA ASP A 95 6.88 -7.40 3.11
C ASP A 95 8.19 -6.75 2.63
N ILE A 96 8.76 -7.29 1.55
CA ILE A 96 9.99 -6.76 0.95
C ILE A 96 9.62 -5.93 -0.28
N ASN A 97 9.98 -4.63 -0.25
CA ASN A 97 9.80 -3.76 -1.39
C ASN A 97 10.84 -4.02 -2.49
N MET A 98 10.40 -4.58 -3.61
CA MET A 98 11.17 -4.75 -4.85
C MET A 98 10.51 -4.03 -6.04
N GLY A 99 9.70 -3.00 -5.76
CA GLY A 99 8.91 -2.32 -6.79
C GLY A 99 8.94 -0.80 -6.77
N CYS A 100 9.59 -0.15 -5.78
CA CYS A 100 9.67 1.32 -5.72
C CYS A 100 10.44 1.86 -6.94
N PRO A 101 9.80 2.70 -7.79
CA PRO A 101 10.42 3.16 -9.01
C PRO A 101 11.23 4.47 -8.85
N MET A 102 11.17 5.08 -7.65
CA MET A 102 11.75 6.40 -7.42
C MET A 102 13.26 6.38 -7.60
N PRO A 103 13.84 7.37 -8.35
CA PRO A 103 15.27 7.38 -8.69
C PRO A 103 16.19 7.23 -7.47
N LYS A 104 15.88 7.92 -6.37
CA LYS A 104 16.67 7.86 -5.13
C LYS A 104 16.78 6.44 -4.56
N ILE A 105 15.77 5.60 -4.77
CA ILE A 105 15.72 4.21 -4.28
C ILE A 105 16.22 3.26 -5.37
N ALA A 106 15.65 3.32 -6.58
CA ALA A 106 15.92 2.34 -7.62
C ALA A 106 17.35 2.45 -8.19
N ASN A 107 17.93 3.66 -8.25
CA ASN A 107 19.29 3.84 -8.77
C ASN A 107 20.37 3.41 -7.76
N SER A 108 20.06 3.34 -6.45
CA SER A 108 20.95 2.78 -5.43
C SER A 108 20.95 1.25 -5.38
N GLY A 109 20.14 0.59 -6.24
CA GLY A 109 20.00 -0.85 -6.26
C GLY A 109 18.90 -1.40 -5.36
N ASP A 110 18.17 -0.52 -4.66
CA ASP A 110 17.05 -0.87 -3.80
C ASP A 110 15.71 -0.91 -4.57
N GLY A 111 14.68 -1.42 -3.95
CA GLY A 111 13.33 -1.42 -4.52
C GLY A 111 13.32 -2.07 -5.91
N CYS A 112 12.82 -1.36 -6.94
CA CYS A 112 12.79 -1.90 -8.30
C CYS A 112 14.20 -2.09 -8.91
N GLY A 113 15.25 -1.52 -8.32
CA GLY A 113 16.65 -1.78 -8.70
C GLY A 113 17.03 -3.25 -8.58
N LEU A 114 16.48 -3.96 -7.60
CA LEU A 114 16.71 -5.40 -7.38
C LEU A 114 16.24 -6.28 -8.56
N MET A 115 15.29 -5.83 -9.35
CA MET A 115 14.88 -6.56 -10.55
C MET A 115 15.98 -6.64 -11.63
N ARG A 116 17.00 -5.80 -11.53
CA ARG A 116 18.20 -5.86 -12.42
C ARG A 116 19.24 -6.88 -11.94
N THR A 117 19.12 -7.33 -10.68
CA THR A 117 20.01 -8.28 -10.02
C THR A 117 19.21 -9.36 -9.31
N PRO A 118 18.53 -10.26 -10.07
CA PRO A 118 17.62 -11.28 -9.50
C PRO A 118 18.29 -12.20 -8.50
N GLU A 119 19.58 -12.52 -8.70
CA GLU A 119 20.37 -13.35 -7.79
C GLU A 119 20.60 -12.69 -6.44
N LEU A 120 20.73 -11.34 -6.42
CA LEU A 120 20.81 -10.59 -5.17
C LEU A 120 19.45 -10.56 -4.47
N ALA A 121 18.36 -10.33 -5.21
CA ALA A 121 17.00 -10.37 -4.71
C ALA A 121 16.69 -11.75 -4.08
N GLN A 122 17.09 -12.84 -4.73
CA GLN A 122 16.99 -14.20 -4.22
C GLN A 122 17.67 -14.33 -2.86
N ARG A 123 18.95 -13.96 -2.75
CA ARG A 123 19.72 -14.05 -1.48
C ARG A 123 19.08 -13.19 -0.37
N ILE A 124 18.47 -12.05 -0.73
CA ILE A 124 17.76 -11.22 0.25
C ILE A 124 16.55 -11.96 0.81
N VAL A 125 15.69 -12.53 -0.06
CA VAL A 125 14.51 -13.28 0.41
C VAL A 125 14.93 -14.48 1.24
N GLU A 126 15.92 -15.25 0.82
CA GLU A 126 16.45 -16.40 1.59
C GLU A 126 16.97 -15.98 2.98
N ALA A 127 17.73 -14.88 3.05
CA ALA A 127 18.29 -14.39 4.30
C ALA A 127 17.17 -13.90 5.25
N VAL A 128 16.21 -13.16 4.73
CA VAL A 128 15.08 -12.64 5.50
C VAL A 128 14.16 -13.78 5.96
N SER A 129 13.80 -14.71 5.08
CA SER A 129 12.92 -15.85 5.41
C SER A 129 13.53 -16.78 6.46
N LYS A 130 14.86 -16.90 6.52
CA LYS A 130 15.55 -17.63 7.58
C LYS A 130 15.66 -16.87 8.90
N ALA A 131 15.49 -15.55 8.87
CA ALA A 131 15.72 -14.68 10.01
C ALA A 131 14.47 -14.42 10.85
N VAL A 132 13.27 -14.67 10.33
CA VAL A 132 11.98 -14.37 10.97
C VAL A 132 11.05 -15.59 10.92
N ASP A 133 10.16 -15.68 11.92
CA ASP A 133 9.19 -16.79 12.04
C ASP A 133 7.82 -16.48 11.41
N VAL A 134 7.65 -15.26 10.89
CA VAL A 134 6.41 -14.82 10.21
C VAL A 134 6.54 -14.99 8.69
N PRO A 135 5.41 -15.06 7.94
CA PRO A 135 5.48 -15.09 6.49
C PRO A 135 6.22 -13.88 5.91
N VAL A 136 7.06 -14.14 4.90
CA VAL A 136 7.75 -13.09 4.13
C VAL A 136 7.06 -12.95 2.79
N THR A 137 6.68 -11.74 2.42
CA THR A 137 6.04 -11.42 1.13
C THR A 137 6.90 -10.49 0.30
N VAL A 138 6.67 -10.47 -1.00
CA VAL A 138 7.43 -9.62 -1.94
C VAL A 138 6.49 -8.80 -2.78
N LYS A 139 6.75 -7.48 -2.91
CA LYS A 139 6.05 -6.61 -3.84
C LYS A 139 7.00 -6.10 -4.93
N CYS A 140 6.72 -6.46 -6.19
CA CYS A 140 7.58 -6.14 -7.34
C CYS A 140 6.81 -5.46 -8.49
N ARG A 141 7.51 -5.18 -9.58
CA ARG A 141 7.01 -4.70 -10.87
C ARG A 141 7.28 -5.75 -11.97
N LEU A 142 7.05 -5.39 -13.26
CA LEU A 142 7.31 -6.28 -14.40
C LEU A 142 8.80 -6.36 -14.78
N GLY A 143 9.59 -5.40 -14.37
CA GLY A 143 10.99 -5.26 -14.73
C GLY A 143 11.43 -3.79 -14.74
N TRP A 144 12.64 -3.52 -15.23
CA TRP A 144 13.21 -2.18 -15.26
C TRP A 144 12.56 -1.26 -16.30
N ASP A 145 12.45 -1.74 -17.53
CA ASP A 145 11.84 -1.06 -18.67
C ASP A 145 11.25 -2.08 -19.65
N LYS A 146 10.71 -1.60 -20.78
CA LYS A 146 10.07 -2.46 -21.79
C LYS A 146 11.01 -3.50 -22.42
N GLY A 147 12.31 -3.21 -22.49
CA GLY A 147 13.31 -4.15 -23.01
C GLY A 147 13.82 -5.13 -21.97
N ASN A 148 13.53 -4.88 -20.69
CA ASN A 148 14.03 -5.64 -19.55
C ASN A 148 12.86 -6.06 -18.63
N ILE A 149 11.89 -6.79 -19.21
CA ILE A 149 10.79 -7.44 -18.47
C ILE A 149 11.26 -8.84 -18.08
N ASN A 150 11.38 -9.09 -16.76
CA ASN A 150 11.87 -10.35 -16.24
C ASN A 150 11.01 -10.92 -15.09
N VAL A 151 9.79 -10.39 -14.91
CA VAL A 151 8.92 -10.73 -13.78
C VAL A 151 8.66 -12.24 -13.65
N LEU A 152 8.60 -13.00 -14.72
CA LEU A 152 8.33 -14.44 -14.67
C LEU A 152 9.47 -15.19 -13.97
N ASP A 153 10.71 -15.05 -14.44
CA ASP A 153 11.87 -15.65 -13.78
C ASP A 153 12.07 -15.06 -12.36
N PHE A 154 11.92 -13.74 -12.24
CA PHE A 154 12.09 -13.05 -10.96
C PHE A 154 11.14 -13.59 -9.88
N THR A 155 9.85 -13.68 -10.16
CA THR A 155 8.87 -14.12 -9.16
C THR A 155 9.02 -15.60 -8.82
N LYS A 156 9.41 -16.43 -9.77
CA LYS A 156 9.71 -17.85 -9.52
C LYS A 156 10.90 -17.99 -8.56
N ARG A 157 11.97 -17.21 -8.76
CA ARG A 157 13.10 -17.17 -7.81
C ARG A 157 12.69 -16.71 -6.42
N MET A 158 11.77 -15.72 -6.31
CA MET A 158 11.28 -15.27 -5.00
C MET A 158 10.49 -16.36 -4.28
N GLU A 159 9.60 -17.08 -5.01
CA GLU A 159 8.89 -18.25 -4.46
C GLU A 159 9.87 -19.32 -3.97
N ASP A 160 10.83 -19.70 -4.81
CA ASP A 160 11.83 -20.74 -4.49
C ASP A 160 12.73 -20.34 -3.30
N SER A 161 12.81 -19.05 -3.00
CA SER A 161 13.57 -18.48 -1.87
C SER A 161 12.76 -18.35 -0.58
N GLY A 162 11.47 -18.72 -0.59
CA GLY A 162 10.63 -18.72 0.59
C GLY A 162 9.64 -17.56 0.70
N ALA A 163 9.39 -16.82 -0.40
CA ALA A 163 8.30 -15.84 -0.40
C ALA A 163 6.95 -16.54 -0.29
N ALA A 164 6.15 -16.19 0.72
CA ALA A 164 4.85 -16.78 1.01
C ALA A 164 3.69 -16.15 0.22
N MET A 165 3.88 -14.99 -0.39
CA MET A 165 2.93 -14.28 -1.25
C MET A 165 3.69 -13.28 -2.12
N ILE A 166 3.24 -13.08 -3.35
CA ILE A 166 3.87 -12.13 -4.28
C ILE A 166 2.83 -11.16 -4.83
N THR A 167 3.09 -9.85 -4.67
CA THR A 167 2.28 -8.78 -5.25
C THR A 167 2.98 -8.24 -6.50
N VAL A 168 2.30 -8.24 -7.63
CA VAL A 168 2.84 -7.75 -8.90
C VAL A 168 2.11 -6.49 -9.36
N HIS A 169 2.83 -5.38 -9.48
CA HIS A 169 2.33 -4.19 -10.16
C HIS A 169 2.59 -4.35 -11.67
N GLY A 170 1.52 -4.36 -12.48
CA GLY A 170 1.53 -4.59 -13.93
C GLY A 170 2.23 -3.50 -14.77
N ARG A 171 3.25 -2.83 -14.24
CA ARG A 171 4.07 -1.81 -14.92
C ARG A 171 5.55 -2.05 -14.69
N THR A 172 6.39 -1.60 -15.63
CA THR A 172 7.83 -1.53 -15.42
C THR A 172 8.22 -0.31 -14.56
N ARG A 173 9.48 -0.26 -14.11
CA ARG A 173 10.01 0.90 -13.37
C ARG A 173 9.94 2.17 -14.20
N SER A 174 10.32 2.13 -15.47
CA SER A 174 10.37 3.30 -16.35
C SER A 174 8.99 3.90 -16.65
N MET A 175 7.93 3.07 -16.61
CA MET A 175 6.55 3.54 -16.79
C MET A 175 6.07 4.40 -15.61
N LEU A 176 6.65 4.28 -14.42
CA LEU A 176 6.14 4.91 -13.20
C LEU A 176 4.64 4.59 -13.00
N TYR A 177 3.78 5.51 -13.42
CA TYR A 177 2.31 5.38 -13.38
C TYR A 177 1.65 5.66 -14.74
N SER A 178 2.44 5.87 -15.81
CA SER A 178 1.95 6.11 -17.17
C SER A 178 1.53 4.81 -17.87
N GLY A 179 0.79 4.93 -18.95
CA GLY A 179 0.28 3.80 -19.73
C GLY A 179 -0.74 2.97 -18.94
N VAL A 180 -0.90 1.70 -19.32
CA VAL A 180 -1.85 0.75 -18.74
C VAL A 180 -1.09 -0.37 -18.05
N ALA A 181 -1.62 -0.87 -16.92
CA ALA A 181 -1.06 -2.04 -16.25
C ALA A 181 -1.32 -3.30 -17.08
N ASP A 182 -0.28 -4.08 -17.30
CA ASP A 182 -0.34 -5.33 -18.05
C ASP A 182 -0.86 -6.46 -17.15
N TRP A 183 -2.16 -6.73 -17.25
CA TRP A 183 -2.82 -7.82 -16.53
C TRP A 183 -2.54 -9.19 -17.13
N ASP A 184 -2.19 -9.28 -18.43
CA ASP A 184 -1.79 -10.54 -19.07
C ASP A 184 -0.49 -11.06 -18.43
N MET A 185 0.44 -10.17 -18.15
CA MET A 185 1.69 -10.56 -17.49
C MET A 185 1.42 -11.01 -16.04
N ILE A 186 0.48 -10.37 -15.32
CA ILE A 186 0.08 -10.84 -13.98
C ILE A 186 -0.57 -12.23 -14.06
N ALA A 187 -1.43 -12.47 -15.04
CA ALA A 187 -2.04 -13.79 -15.29
C ALA A 187 -0.97 -14.88 -15.53
N LYS A 188 0.06 -14.57 -16.32
CA LYS A 188 1.20 -15.49 -16.56
C LYS A 188 1.97 -15.76 -15.26
N VAL A 189 2.23 -14.74 -14.44
CA VAL A 189 2.84 -14.95 -13.11
C VAL A 189 1.97 -15.87 -12.27
N LYS A 190 0.64 -15.62 -12.21
CA LYS A 190 -0.28 -16.46 -11.43
C LYS A 190 -0.29 -17.91 -11.91
N SER A 191 -0.20 -18.15 -13.21
CA SER A 191 -0.24 -19.52 -13.75
C SER A 191 1.00 -20.36 -13.45
N GLN A 192 2.13 -19.74 -13.10
CA GLN A 192 3.38 -20.45 -12.83
C GLN A 192 3.71 -20.61 -11.33
N LEU A 193 3.08 -19.80 -10.46
CA LEU A 193 3.39 -19.82 -9.02
C LEU A 193 2.37 -20.63 -8.23
N SER A 194 2.85 -21.32 -7.20
CA SER A 194 2.04 -22.06 -6.22
C SER A 194 1.59 -21.16 -5.08
N VAL A 195 2.42 -20.17 -4.71
CA VAL A 195 2.09 -19.18 -3.67
C VAL A 195 1.03 -18.19 -4.16
N PRO A 196 0.27 -17.57 -3.24
CA PRO A 196 -0.69 -16.54 -3.60
C PRO A 196 -0.08 -15.38 -4.39
N VAL A 197 -0.75 -14.98 -5.47
CA VAL A 197 -0.40 -13.82 -6.29
C VAL A 197 -1.46 -12.73 -6.14
N ILE A 198 -1.02 -11.52 -5.83
CA ILE A 198 -1.86 -10.34 -5.69
C ILE A 198 -1.68 -9.42 -6.89
N ALA A 199 -2.78 -9.12 -7.58
CA ALA A 199 -2.76 -8.22 -8.73
C ALA A 199 -2.81 -6.76 -8.28
N ASN A 200 -1.94 -5.92 -8.85
CA ASN A 200 -1.87 -4.49 -8.58
C ASN A 200 -1.71 -3.68 -9.87
N GLY A 201 -2.40 -2.56 -9.95
CA GLY A 201 -2.35 -1.62 -11.08
C GLY A 201 -3.70 -1.44 -11.77
N ASP A 202 -4.12 -0.19 -11.93
CA ASP A 202 -5.35 0.27 -12.60
C ASP A 202 -6.65 -0.35 -12.07
N ILE A 203 -6.66 -0.71 -10.80
CA ILE A 203 -7.85 -1.07 -10.05
C ILE A 203 -8.33 0.22 -9.39
N VAL A 204 -9.41 0.80 -9.93
CA VAL A 204 -9.88 2.14 -9.56
C VAL A 204 -11.31 2.18 -9.05
N ASP A 205 -12.08 1.12 -9.28
CA ASP A 205 -13.47 0.95 -8.91
C ASP A 205 -13.87 -0.52 -8.84
N PRO A 206 -15.09 -0.87 -8.37
CA PRO A 206 -15.57 -2.24 -8.33
C PRO A 206 -15.56 -2.96 -9.69
N ALA A 207 -15.86 -2.25 -10.77
CA ALA A 207 -15.90 -2.85 -12.11
C ALA A 207 -14.49 -3.26 -12.59
N SER A 208 -13.48 -2.40 -12.40
CA SER A 208 -12.09 -2.72 -12.72
C SER A 208 -11.53 -3.82 -11.81
N ALA A 209 -11.96 -3.87 -10.54
CA ALA A 209 -11.58 -4.93 -9.60
C ALA A 209 -12.09 -6.30 -10.07
N LEU A 210 -13.37 -6.40 -10.46
CA LEU A 210 -13.97 -7.63 -11.01
C LEU A 210 -13.27 -8.06 -12.30
N ARG A 211 -13.03 -7.11 -13.22
CA ARG A 211 -12.32 -7.41 -14.48
C ARG A 211 -10.90 -7.91 -14.20
N CYS A 212 -10.15 -7.24 -13.33
CA CYS A 212 -8.80 -7.63 -12.97
C CYS A 212 -8.77 -9.03 -12.34
N ALA A 213 -9.62 -9.28 -11.35
CA ALA A 213 -9.70 -10.59 -10.69
C ALA A 213 -10.05 -11.72 -11.66
N LYS A 214 -11.03 -11.49 -12.57
CA LYS A 214 -11.43 -12.46 -13.59
C LYS A 214 -10.33 -12.68 -14.63
N TRP A 215 -9.68 -11.62 -15.07
CA TRP A 215 -8.67 -11.67 -16.15
C TRP A 215 -7.39 -12.36 -15.68
N THR A 216 -6.91 -11.96 -14.49
CA THR A 216 -5.62 -12.44 -13.98
C THR A 216 -5.70 -13.78 -13.26
N GLY A 217 -6.86 -14.17 -12.76
CA GLY A 217 -7.01 -15.31 -11.85
C GLY A 217 -6.27 -15.15 -10.52
N ALA A 218 -5.81 -13.94 -10.19
CA ALA A 218 -5.08 -13.64 -8.96
C ALA A 218 -5.88 -13.99 -7.71
N ASP A 219 -5.17 -14.34 -6.63
CA ASP A 219 -5.77 -14.76 -5.36
C ASP A 219 -6.33 -13.58 -4.56
N GLY A 220 -5.90 -12.37 -4.87
CA GLY A 220 -6.36 -11.12 -4.28
C GLY A 220 -5.99 -9.92 -5.13
N ILE A 221 -6.43 -8.74 -4.73
CA ILE A 221 -6.15 -7.48 -5.43
C ILE A 221 -5.61 -6.42 -4.47
N MET A 222 -4.72 -5.58 -4.99
CA MET A 222 -4.16 -4.47 -4.22
C MET A 222 -4.51 -3.13 -4.87
N ILE A 223 -5.12 -2.24 -4.08
CA ILE A 223 -5.55 -0.91 -4.51
C ILE A 223 -4.58 0.14 -3.98
N GLY A 224 -4.15 1.05 -4.85
CA GLY A 224 -3.29 2.18 -4.49
C GLY A 224 -4.02 3.51 -4.66
N ARG A 225 -3.71 4.25 -5.70
CA ARG A 225 -4.13 5.64 -5.95
C ARG A 225 -5.64 5.89 -5.93
N ALA A 226 -6.45 4.88 -6.19
CA ALA A 226 -7.92 4.98 -6.13
C ALA A 226 -8.43 5.30 -4.71
N THR A 227 -7.66 4.96 -3.68
CA THR A 227 -8.00 5.22 -2.27
C THR A 227 -7.86 6.69 -1.86
N PHE A 228 -7.26 7.56 -2.70
CA PHE A 228 -7.00 8.97 -2.37
C PHE A 228 -8.31 9.75 -2.21
N GLY A 229 -8.71 10.00 -0.97
CA GLY A 229 -9.98 10.64 -0.62
C GLY A 229 -11.21 9.77 -0.89
N ASP A 230 -10.98 8.46 -1.10
CA ASP A 230 -12.03 7.49 -1.35
C ASP A 230 -11.71 6.12 -0.71
N PRO A 231 -11.58 6.05 0.62
CA PRO A 231 -11.32 4.78 1.29
C PRO A 231 -12.52 3.81 1.24
N TRP A 232 -13.70 4.25 0.83
CA TRP A 232 -14.89 3.39 0.62
C TRP A 232 -14.73 2.42 -0.53
N VAL A 233 -13.77 2.64 -1.42
CA VAL A 233 -13.48 1.71 -2.51
C VAL A 233 -13.26 0.28 -2.01
N PHE A 234 -12.79 0.09 -0.77
CA PHE A 234 -12.60 -1.24 -0.20
C PHE A 234 -13.94 -1.96 0.04
N SER A 235 -14.90 -1.34 0.71
CA SER A 235 -16.23 -1.93 0.95
C SER A 235 -16.99 -2.15 -0.35
N GLN A 236 -16.88 -1.23 -1.29
CA GLN A 236 -17.50 -1.33 -2.61
C GLN A 236 -16.92 -2.48 -3.44
N VAL A 237 -15.59 -2.59 -3.47
CA VAL A 237 -14.90 -3.69 -4.18
C VAL A 237 -15.18 -5.03 -3.51
N ARG A 238 -15.19 -5.08 -2.17
CA ARG A 238 -15.55 -6.28 -1.42
C ARG A 238 -16.98 -6.75 -1.78
N ALA A 239 -17.95 -5.83 -1.77
CA ALA A 239 -19.32 -6.14 -2.14
C ALA A 239 -19.41 -6.71 -3.57
N ALA A 240 -18.70 -6.12 -4.52
CA ALA A 240 -18.64 -6.58 -5.90
C ALA A 240 -18.04 -7.99 -6.03
N LEU A 241 -16.91 -8.27 -5.36
CA LEU A 241 -16.23 -9.57 -5.39
C LEU A 241 -17.11 -10.68 -4.75
N ASP A 242 -17.94 -10.32 -3.77
CA ASP A 242 -18.87 -11.23 -3.09
C ASP A 242 -20.21 -11.37 -3.83
N GLY A 243 -20.41 -10.66 -4.96
CA GLY A 243 -21.68 -10.65 -5.70
C GLY A 243 -22.83 -9.98 -4.95
N ARG A 244 -22.53 -9.12 -3.97
CA ARG A 244 -23.51 -8.33 -3.20
C ARG A 244 -23.79 -6.99 -3.86
N GLN A 245 -24.90 -6.34 -3.47
CA GLN A 245 -25.17 -4.96 -3.91
C GLN A 245 -24.02 -4.05 -3.49
N ILE A 246 -23.50 -3.28 -4.47
CA ILE A 246 -22.40 -2.35 -4.25
C ILE A 246 -22.97 -1.11 -3.54
N PRO A 247 -22.43 -0.72 -2.37
CA PRO A 247 -22.86 0.49 -1.69
C PRO A 247 -22.60 1.74 -2.53
N ASP A 248 -23.50 2.69 -2.47
CA ASP A 248 -23.29 4.00 -3.07
C ASP A 248 -22.12 4.74 -2.42
N ARG A 249 -21.56 5.71 -3.13
CA ARG A 249 -20.58 6.61 -2.53
C ARG A 249 -21.24 7.43 -1.42
N PRO A 250 -20.65 7.52 -0.21
CA PRO A 250 -21.25 8.27 0.89
C PRO A 250 -21.50 9.74 0.57
N ALA A 251 -22.51 10.32 1.22
CA ALA A 251 -22.80 11.74 1.15
C ALA A 251 -21.57 12.56 1.59
N LEU A 252 -21.48 13.82 1.11
CA LEU A 252 -20.32 14.66 1.41
C LEU A 252 -20.09 14.84 2.92
N LYS A 253 -21.15 14.94 3.71
CA LYS A 253 -21.06 15.05 5.18
C LYS A 253 -20.33 13.86 5.80
N ASP A 254 -20.71 12.66 5.41
CA ASP A 254 -20.09 11.41 5.91
C ASP A 254 -18.62 11.30 5.47
N ARG A 255 -18.32 11.74 4.25
CA ARG A 255 -16.95 11.79 3.73
C ARG A 255 -16.07 12.75 4.54
N VAL A 256 -16.61 13.89 4.93
CA VAL A 256 -15.92 14.86 5.79
C VAL A 256 -15.71 14.28 7.19
N ASP A 257 -16.69 13.56 7.74
CA ASP A 257 -16.55 12.92 9.05
C ASP A 257 -15.44 11.87 9.08
N VAL A 258 -15.33 11.06 8.02
CA VAL A 258 -14.21 10.11 7.88
C VAL A 258 -12.87 10.83 7.73
N ALA A 259 -12.83 11.96 7.00
CA ALA A 259 -11.62 12.79 6.92
C ALA A 259 -11.21 13.33 8.31
N LEU A 260 -12.17 13.83 9.09
CA LEU A 260 -11.93 14.28 10.47
C LEU A 260 -11.41 13.15 11.36
N ARG A 261 -11.99 11.94 11.24
CA ARG A 261 -11.51 10.74 11.93
C ARG A 261 -10.04 10.45 11.59
N GLN A 262 -9.68 10.49 10.31
CA GLN A 262 -8.30 10.28 9.87
C GLN A 262 -7.35 11.34 10.46
N PHE A 263 -7.73 12.62 10.44
CA PHE A 263 -6.86 13.69 10.92
C PHE A 263 -6.70 13.69 12.45
N ALA A 264 -7.74 13.29 13.18
CA ALA A 264 -7.65 13.07 14.62
C ALA A 264 -6.67 11.94 14.96
N LEU A 265 -6.72 10.82 14.23
CA LEU A 265 -5.76 9.73 14.38
C LEU A 265 -4.34 10.16 14.01
N ALA A 266 -4.16 10.96 12.94
CA ALA A 266 -2.85 11.48 12.58
C ALA A 266 -2.28 12.42 13.64
N ASN A 267 -3.13 13.24 14.27
CA ASN A 267 -2.74 14.10 15.37
C ASN A 267 -2.31 13.29 16.60
N GLU A 268 -3.03 12.22 16.94
CA GLU A 268 -2.65 11.29 18.02
C GLU A 268 -1.28 10.64 17.75
N ASP A 269 -1.02 10.24 16.51
CA ASP A 269 0.17 9.47 16.13
C ASP A 269 1.43 10.35 15.98
N LYS A 270 1.31 11.54 15.39
CA LYS A 270 2.44 12.37 14.93
C LYS A 270 2.47 13.78 15.54
N GLY A 271 1.42 14.16 16.30
CA GLY A 271 1.22 15.52 16.81
C GLY A 271 0.65 16.49 15.78
N GLU A 272 0.10 17.59 16.26
CA GLU A 272 -0.70 18.55 15.51
C GLU A 272 0.01 19.10 14.27
N HIS A 273 1.27 19.51 14.42
CA HIS A 273 2.02 20.14 13.32
C HIS A 273 2.10 19.23 12.09
N ILE A 274 2.52 17.98 12.27
CA ILE A 274 2.68 17.03 11.15
C ILE A 274 1.31 16.62 10.60
N ALA A 275 0.33 16.34 11.48
CA ALA A 275 -1.02 16.00 11.07
C ALA A 275 -1.65 17.08 10.19
N CYS A 276 -1.49 18.36 10.55
CA CYS A 276 -1.99 19.49 9.77
C CYS A 276 -1.32 19.61 8.40
N LEU A 277 -0.01 19.41 8.32
CA LEU A 277 0.70 19.43 7.03
C LEU A 277 0.23 18.32 6.08
N GLU A 278 0.03 17.12 6.60
CA GLU A 278 -0.46 15.97 5.83
C GLU A 278 -1.95 16.10 5.48
N ALA A 279 -2.76 16.66 6.39
CA ALA A 279 -4.16 16.92 6.17
C ALA A 279 -4.43 17.80 4.93
N ARG A 280 -3.59 18.77 4.62
CA ARG A 280 -3.72 19.62 3.41
C ARG A 280 -3.91 18.80 2.14
N LYS A 281 -3.12 17.75 1.98
CA LYS A 281 -3.18 16.85 0.82
C LYS A 281 -4.41 15.93 0.88
N HIS A 282 -4.60 15.26 1.99
CA HIS A 282 -5.68 14.29 2.15
C HIS A 282 -7.06 14.94 2.10
N PHE A 283 -7.26 16.07 2.77
CA PHE A 283 -8.54 16.76 2.78
C PHE A 283 -8.94 17.26 1.37
N ALA A 284 -7.96 17.79 0.60
CA ALA A 284 -8.20 18.15 -0.78
C ALA A 284 -8.65 16.95 -1.65
N TRP A 285 -8.12 15.75 -1.36
CA TRP A 285 -8.56 14.53 -2.05
C TRP A 285 -9.99 14.12 -1.68
N TYR A 286 -10.41 14.25 -0.42
CA TYR A 286 -11.80 14.00 -0.01
C TYR A 286 -12.81 14.89 -0.72
N LEU A 287 -12.39 16.09 -1.15
CA LEU A 287 -13.21 17.01 -1.93
C LEU A 287 -13.11 16.81 -3.46
N ARG A 288 -12.48 15.74 -3.92
CA ARG A 288 -12.40 15.46 -5.37
C ARG A 288 -13.79 15.20 -5.94
N GLY A 289 -14.13 15.92 -7.04
CA GLY A 289 -15.44 15.84 -7.70
C GLY A 289 -16.56 16.60 -6.99
N VAL A 290 -16.27 17.38 -5.94
CA VAL A 290 -17.25 18.25 -5.28
C VAL A 290 -17.29 19.60 -5.97
N SER A 291 -18.47 19.98 -6.47
CA SER A 291 -18.71 21.28 -7.10
C SER A 291 -18.47 22.42 -6.11
N HIS A 292 -18.04 23.57 -6.59
CA HIS A 292 -17.82 24.78 -5.80
C HIS A 292 -16.83 24.64 -4.62
N SER A 293 -16.03 23.57 -4.58
CA SER A 293 -15.10 23.30 -3.50
C SER A 293 -13.81 24.14 -3.51
N ASN A 294 -13.57 24.97 -4.53
CA ASN A 294 -12.31 25.71 -4.68
C ASN A 294 -12.03 26.68 -3.52
N PHE A 295 -13.06 27.34 -3.00
CA PHE A 295 -12.93 28.19 -1.83
C PHE A 295 -12.36 27.42 -0.62
N TYR A 296 -12.89 26.24 -0.35
CA TYR A 296 -12.42 25.38 0.75
C TYR A 296 -11.03 24.78 0.48
N LYS A 297 -10.71 24.42 -0.77
CA LYS A 297 -9.35 23.95 -1.13
C LYS A 297 -8.27 25.00 -0.88
N THR A 298 -8.60 26.29 -1.08
CA THR A 298 -7.68 27.37 -0.72
C THR A 298 -7.45 27.44 0.79
N GLN A 299 -8.51 27.34 1.60
CA GLN A 299 -8.37 27.31 3.06
C GLN A 299 -7.61 26.07 3.54
N ILE A 300 -7.88 24.89 2.95
CA ILE A 300 -7.18 23.63 3.25
C ILE A 300 -5.67 23.77 3.04
N SER A 301 -5.21 24.49 2.03
CA SER A 301 -3.79 24.70 1.78
C SER A 301 -3.08 25.50 2.87
N ALA A 302 -3.82 26.26 3.68
CA ALA A 302 -3.34 27.12 4.75
C ALA A 302 -3.52 26.50 6.16
N ILE A 303 -4.07 25.29 6.29
CA ILE A 303 -4.26 24.63 7.59
C ILE A 303 -2.94 24.59 8.37
N SER A 304 -2.97 25.03 9.63
CA SER A 304 -1.82 25.03 10.55
C SER A 304 -2.16 24.45 11.93
N HIS A 305 -3.45 24.45 12.32
CA HIS A 305 -3.96 23.93 13.57
C HIS A 305 -5.16 23.00 13.33
N MET A 306 -5.41 22.10 14.27
CA MET A 306 -6.59 21.22 14.19
C MET A 306 -7.91 22.01 14.19
N GLU A 307 -7.96 23.15 14.83
CA GLU A 307 -9.11 24.07 14.79
C GLU A 307 -9.46 24.56 13.39
N ASP A 308 -8.44 24.79 12.54
CA ASP A 308 -8.67 25.14 11.13
C ASP A 308 -9.39 23.99 10.41
N ILE A 309 -8.96 22.74 10.66
CA ILE A 309 -9.58 21.55 10.08
C ILE A 309 -11.06 21.47 10.46
N TYR A 310 -11.38 21.62 11.74
CA TYR A 310 -12.77 21.56 12.23
C TYR A 310 -13.62 22.69 11.63
N ARG A 311 -13.12 23.92 11.64
CA ARG A 311 -13.81 25.09 11.07
C ARG A 311 -14.09 24.92 9.58
N ILE A 312 -13.11 24.43 8.81
CA ILE A 312 -13.25 24.17 7.38
C ILE A 312 -14.26 23.04 7.14
N ALA A 313 -14.21 21.97 7.93
CA ALA A 313 -15.14 20.85 7.83
C ALA A 313 -16.58 21.27 8.05
N GLU A 314 -16.87 22.07 9.10
CA GLU A 314 -18.20 22.60 9.35
C GLU A 314 -18.70 23.51 8.22
N GLY A 315 -17.81 24.34 7.66
CA GLY A 315 -18.15 25.13 6.47
C GLY A 315 -18.53 24.28 5.26
N ILE A 316 -17.72 23.24 4.98
CA ILE A 316 -18.00 22.31 3.88
C ILE A 316 -19.36 21.61 4.06
N LYS A 317 -19.64 21.09 5.27
CA LYS A 317 -20.90 20.41 5.58
C LYS A 317 -22.12 21.32 5.46
N ARG A 318 -21.96 22.62 5.73
CA ARG A 318 -23.03 23.60 5.64
C ARG A 318 -23.26 24.07 4.21
N ASP A 319 -22.20 24.36 3.45
CA ASP A 319 -22.27 25.14 2.21
C ASP A 319 -22.19 24.26 0.95
N LEU A 320 -21.69 23.02 1.04
CA LEU A 320 -21.54 22.10 -0.10
C LEU A 320 -22.45 20.87 0.07
N GLN A 321 -22.98 20.41 -1.08
CA GLN A 321 -23.83 19.20 -1.13
C GLN A 321 -23.20 18.12 -2.02
#